data_dbdbb96009c55ae9d378a61ee38c6ed3
#
_entry.id   dbdbb96009c55ae9d378a61ee38c6ed3
#
_cell.length_a   1.000
_cell.length_b   1.000
_cell.length_c   1.000
_cell.angle_alpha   90.00
_cell.angle_beta   90.00
_cell.angle_gamma   90.00
#
_symmetry.space_group_name_H-M   'P 1'
#
loop_
_entity.id
_entity.type
_entity.pdbx_description
1 polymer ?
#
loop_
_entity_poly.entity_id
_entity_poly.type
_entity_poly.pdbx_seq_one_letter_code
_entity_poly.pdbx_strand_id
1 'polypeptide(L)'
;MSDADTLTQHYLEGTLSDAEAEQLHDLLKAQPELGERLIQQFEMDAMLRATKPLVANNIVRPALLPKRRFTFTTVTSVAAMAACITLLGTWVMNAALKLRPETEETTASVAVLTRGVNLEWESAAITPGTPLSPGWLKLKSGIAQIEFYQGARVLIEGPAELQLVSSSEATCTRGKLSAQVPPQAKGFRINTPKGTIVDLGTEFGLDVSAANAEVHVFKGEVELHQPAATMKSLKEGQAMAFADKQASMTANASSFASLNDLDARSAMSQRVHFEKWLTSSSKLNADAGLRLRFDFQDDEGSRSLLNHAANGGEIADGSIVGASWTTGRWPGKRALEFRNVSDRVRLNVPGETTALTMAVWVRVNGLDRTFNSLFMSEGWGERRVHWQITHAGKVRLGIAGVGSTRHGDYDTAEFFTPERFGRWTHLAVVFDPVAKEARHYANGGLLARLSLKDSSPLKIGTAELGNWSDPRGKGGVAIRHLSGAMDEFALWDRVLNDEEIAALAK
;
A
#
# COMPACT_ATOMS: atom_id res chain seq x y z
N MET A 1 -7.32 34.28 -34.23
CA MET A 1 -6.53 33.84 -33.07
C MET A 1 -5.47 34.90 -32.84
N SER A 2 -5.27 35.34 -31.62
CA SER A 2 -4.15 36.27 -31.31
C SER A 2 -2.82 35.48 -31.38
N ASP A 3 -1.71 36.18 -31.59
CA ASP A 3 -0.38 35.54 -31.56
C ASP A 3 -0.13 34.80 -30.23
N ALA A 4 -0.68 35.32 -29.14
CA ALA A 4 -0.65 34.69 -27.82
C ALA A 4 -1.38 33.34 -27.76
N ASP A 5 -2.56 33.21 -28.41
CA ASP A 5 -3.33 31.96 -28.45
C ASP A 5 -2.58 30.89 -29.25
N THR A 6 -1.90 31.27 -30.33
CA THR A 6 -1.12 30.35 -31.18
C THR A 6 0.11 29.82 -30.43
N LEU A 7 0.84 30.69 -29.75
CA LEU A 7 2.00 30.31 -28.92
C LEU A 7 1.59 29.42 -27.74
N THR A 8 0.46 29.72 -27.11
CA THR A 8 -0.12 28.88 -26.05
C THR A 8 -0.48 27.49 -26.56
N GLN A 9 -1.07 27.38 -27.76
CA GLN A 9 -1.43 26.11 -28.36
C GLN A 9 -0.19 25.26 -28.72
N HIS A 10 0.84 25.85 -29.32
CA HIS A 10 2.12 25.18 -29.62
C HIS A 10 2.81 24.69 -28.32
N TYR A 11 2.69 25.44 -27.22
CA TYR A 11 3.21 25.03 -25.93
C TYR A 11 2.47 23.81 -25.37
N LEU A 12 1.12 23.78 -25.45
CA LEU A 12 0.29 22.66 -25.02
C LEU A 12 0.50 21.39 -25.85
N GLU A 13 0.81 21.56 -27.14
CA GLU A 13 1.09 20.45 -28.08
C GLU A 13 2.54 19.97 -28.01
N GLY A 14 3.43 20.68 -27.30
CA GLY A 14 4.85 20.37 -27.21
C GLY A 14 5.62 20.62 -28.49
N THR A 15 5.12 21.48 -29.36
CA THR A 15 5.69 21.83 -30.68
C THR A 15 6.36 23.19 -30.72
N LEU A 16 6.48 23.87 -29.56
CA LEU A 16 7.05 25.20 -29.42
C LEU A 16 8.54 25.20 -29.76
N SER A 17 8.97 26.09 -30.67
CA SER A 17 10.39 26.32 -30.96
C SER A 17 11.05 27.23 -29.91
N ASP A 18 12.39 27.24 -29.84
CA ASP A 18 13.12 28.06 -28.87
C ASP A 18 12.81 29.54 -29.02
N ALA A 19 12.63 30.05 -30.25
CA ALA A 19 12.28 31.44 -30.53
C ALA A 19 10.85 31.78 -30.07
N GLU A 20 9.88 30.86 -30.26
CA GLU A 20 8.51 31.02 -29.81
C GLU A 20 8.41 30.92 -28.29
N ALA A 21 9.27 30.09 -27.65
CA ALA A 21 9.35 30.00 -26.19
C ALA A 21 9.79 31.32 -25.55
N GLU A 22 10.76 32.03 -26.19
CA GLU A 22 11.23 33.32 -25.76
C GLU A 22 10.14 34.39 -25.91
N GLN A 23 9.41 34.38 -27.03
CA GLN A 23 8.27 35.27 -27.26
C GLN A 23 7.13 35.03 -26.26
N LEU A 24 6.81 33.77 -25.97
CA LEU A 24 5.77 33.41 -24.97
C LEU A 24 6.19 33.88 -23.57
N HIS A 25 7.46 33.74 -23.21
CA HIS A 25 8.01 34.18 -21.94
C HIS A 25 7.90 35.72 -21.76
N ASP A 26 8.20 36.48 -22.81
CA ASP A 26 8.10 37.94 -22.77
C ASP A 26 6.62 38.38 -22.69
N LEU A 27 5.73 37.70 -23.38
CA LEU A 27 4.28 37.95 -23.31
C LEU A 27 3.73 37.65 -21.91
N LEU A 28 4.15 36.57 -21.25
CA LEU A 28 3.74 36.23 -19.89
C LEU A 28 4.24 37.23 -18.85
N LYS A 29 5.43 37.80 -19.08
CA LYS A 29 5.95 38.93 -18.24
C LYS A 29 5.15 40.20 -18.42
N ALA A 30 4.77 40.50 -19.65
CA ALA A 30 4.03 41.73 -19.99
C ALA A 30 2.56 41.66 -19.59
N GLN A 31 1.97 40.48 -19.56
CA GLN A 31 0.53 40.21 -19.29
C GLN A 31 0.35 39.06 -18.32
N PRO A 32 0.42 39.29 -16.99
CA PRO A 32 0.27 38.23 -15.98
C PRO A 32 -1.04 37.46 -16.07
N GLU A 33 -2.13 38.08 -16.54
CA GLU A 33 -3.45 37.44 -16.74
C GLU A 33 -3.42 36.33 -17.79
N LEU A 34 -2.46 36.37 -18.72
CA LEU A 34 -2.25 35.30 -19.70
C LEU A 34 -1.72 34.02 -19.01
N GLY A 35 -0.91 34.17 -17.97
CA GLY A 35 -0.40 33.07 -17.16
C GLY A 35 -1.52 32.33 -16.41
N GLU A 36 -2.46 33.06 -15.83
CA GLU A 36 -3.63 32.45 -15.15
C GLU A 36 -4.51 31.68 -16.12
N ARG A 37 -4.74 32.19 -17.32
CA ARG A 37 -5.50 31.48 -18.38
C ARG A 37 -4.77 30.23 -18.84
N LEU A 38 -3.45 30.28 -18.97
CA LEU A 38 -2.62 29.14 -19.34
C LEU A 38 -2.74 28.02 -18.30
N ILE A 39 -2.68 28.35 -17.01
CA ILE A 39 -2.83 27.38 -15.91
C ILE A 39 -4.22 26.73 -15.95
N GLN A 40 -5.29 27.52 -16.11
CA GLN A 40 -6.66 26.99 -16.22
C GLN A 40 -6.82 26.06 -17.42
N GLN A 41 -6.18 26.36 -18.55
CA GLN A 41 -6.22 25.52 -19.74
C GLN A 41 -5.45 24.20 -19.53
N PHE A 42 -4.34 24.22 -18.80
CA PHE A 42 -3.62 23.01 -18.38
C PHE A 42 -4.43 22.10 -17.47
N GLU A 43 -5.11 22.69 -16.48
CA GLU A 43 -5.98 21.93 -15.58
C GLU A 43 -7.14 21.27 -16.34
N MET A 44 -7.72 21.99 -17.29
CA MET A 44 -8.80 21.46 -18.13
C MET A 44 -8.33 20.35 -19.06
N ASP A 45 -7.17 20.49 -19.73
CA ASP A 45 -6.59 19.46 -20.59
C ASP A 45 -6.19 18.21 -19.80
N ALA A 46 -5.64 18.37 -18.59
CA ALA A 46 -5.34 17.29 -17.67
C ALA A 46 -6.61 16.53 -17.23
N MET A 47 -7.70 17.24 -16.92
CA MET A 47 -8.99 16.62 -16.60
C MET A 47 -9.58 15.87 -17.81
N LEU A 48 -9.49 16.44 -19.02
CA LEU A 48 -9.99 15.80 -20.24
C LEU A 48 -9.18 14.55 -20.62
N ARG A 49 -7.88 14.55 -20.39
CA ARG A 49 -7.01 13.37 -20.59
C ARG A 49 -7.31 12.27 -19.57
N ALA A 50 -7.60 12.64 -18.32
CA ALA A 50 -7.98 11.69 -17.27
C ALA A 50 -9.34 11.01 -17.50
N THR A 51 -10.24 11.64 -18.29
CA THR A 51 -11.59 11.12 -18.58
C THR A 51 -11.71 10.32 -19.88
N LYS A 52 -10.64 10.22 -20.69
CA LYS A 52 -10.67 9.39 -21.91
C LYS A 52 -10.39 7.92 -21.57
N PRO A 53 -11.35 6.99 -21.80
CA PRO A 53 -11.03 5.57 -21.75
C PRO A 53 -10.05 5.24 -22.90
N LEU A 54 -9.03 4.46 -22.61
CA LEU A 54 -8.08 3.94 -23.59
C LEU A 54 -8.81 3.00 -24.55
N VAL A 55 -9.36 3.53 -25.65
CA VAL A 55 -9.81 2.74 -26.78
C VAL A 55 -8.61 2.55 -27.70
N ALA A 56 -8.01 1.39 -27.62
CA ALA A 56 -6.97 0.96 -28.56
C ALA A 56 -7.60 0.68 -29.93
N ASN A 57 -7.58 1.66 -30.81
CA ASN A 57 -7.94 1.48 -32.23
C ASN A 57 -6.70 1.04 -33.03
N ASN A 58 -6.43 -0.26 -33.03
CA ASN A 58 -5.63 -0.87 -34.05
C ASN A 58 -6.55 -1.40 -35.16
N ILE A 59 -7.01 -0.51 -36.05
CA ILE A 59 -7.62 -0.90 -37.33
C ILE A 59 -6.48 -1.13 -38.31
N VAL A 60 -6.05 -2.37 -38.43
CA VAL A 60 -5.22 -2.82 -39.57
C VAL A 60 -6.10 -2.84 -40.79
N ARG A 61 -5.87 -1.94 -41.77
CA ARG A 61 -6.51 -1.97 -43.08
C ARG A 61 -5.92 -3.14 -43.86
N PRO A 62 -6.71 -4.10 -44.38
CA PRO A 62 -6.17 -5.17 -45.24
C PRO A 62 -5.79 -4.60 -46.59
N ALA A 63 -4.57 -4.87 -47.00
CA ALA A 63 -4.09 -4.57 -48.35
C ALA A 63 -4.84 -5.43 -49.38
N LEU A 64 -5.35 -4.77 -50.44
CA LEU A 64 -6.01 -5.43 -51.56
C LEU A 64 -4.99 -6.24 -52.35
N LEU A 65 -5.10 -7.56 -52.31
CA LEU A 65 -4.34 -8.47 -53.17
C LEU A 65 -4.98 -8.58 -54.57
N PRO A 66 -4.17 -8.72 -55.65
CA PRO A 66 -4.70 -8.80 -57.02
C PRO A 66 -5.40 -10.13 -57.29
N LYS A 67 -6.50 -10.06 -58.03
CA LYS A 67 -7.30 -11.22 -58.47
C LYS A 67 -6.47 -12.16 -59.39
N ARG A 68 -6.11 -13.32 -58.87
CA ARG A 68 -5.60 -14.46 -59.69
C ARG A 68 -6.76 -15.36 -60.14
N ARG A 69 -6.86 -15.65 -61.45
CA ARG A 69 -7.84 -16.61 -62.00
C ARG A 69 -7.39 -18.03 -61.62
N PHE A 70 -8.23 -18.77 -60.92
CA PHE A 70 -8.01 -20.18 -60.59
C PHE A 70 -8.60 -21.10 -61.65
N THR A 71 -7.86 -22.14 -62.06
CA THR A 71 -8.27 -23.22 -62.95
C THR A 71 -8.81 -24.42 -62.15
N PHE A 72 -9.67 -25.20 -62.76
CA PHE A 72 -10.63 -26.15 -62.15
C PHE A 72 -10.04 -27.42 -61.49
N THR A 73 -8.73 -27.57 -61.37
CA THR A 73 -8.08 -28.80 -60.84
C THR A 73 -7.69 -28.72 -59.35
N THR A 74 -8.09 -27.66 -58.61
CA THR A 74 -7.66 -27.46 -57.20
C THR A 74 -8.79 -27.60 -56.20
N VAL A 75 -10.00 -27.98 -56.58
CA VAL A 75 -11.18 -27.95 -55.70
C VAL A 75 -11.14 -29.02 -54.60
N THR A 76 -10.53 -30.18 -54.83
CA THR A 76 -10.44 -31.25 -53.83
C THR A 76 -9.40 -30.99 -52.74
N SER A 77 -8.32 -30.30 -53.04
CA SER A 77 -7.28 -29.94 -52.04
C SER A 77 -7.72 -28.80 -51.13
N VAL A 78 -8.54 -27.86 -51.62
CA VAL A 78 -9.07 -26.73 -50.83
C VAL A 78 -10.12 -27.19 -49.83
N ALA A 79 -10.95 -28.17 -50.19
CA ALA A 79 -11.96 -28.72 -49.28
C ALA A 79 -11.32 -29.48 -48.09
N ALA A 80 -10.25 -30.25 -48.34
CA ALA A 80 -9.51 -30.94 -47.26
C ALA A 80 -8.78 -29.94 -46.34
N MET A 81 -8.21 -28.86 -46.91
CA MET A 81 -7.53 -27.82 -46.12
C MET A 81 -8.52 -26.98 -45.28
N ALA A 82 -9.71 -26.69 -45.84
CA ALA A 82 -10.78 -26.02 -45.09
C ALA A 82 -11.32 -26.87 -43.93
N ALA A 83 -11.45 -28.18 -44.12
CA ALA A 83 -11.85 -29.11 -43.06
C ALA A 83 -10.78 -29.22 -41.94
N CYS A 84 -9.50 -29.23 -42.29
CA CYS A 84 -8.41 -29.20 -41.31
C CYS A 84 -8.35 -27.88 -40.54
N ILE A 85 -8.56 -26.75 -41.20
CA ILE A 85 -8.57 -25.42 -40.54
C ILE A 85 -9.77 -25.29 -39.62
N THR A 86 -10.96 -25.81 -39.99
CA THR A 86 -12.13 -25.79 -39.10
C THR A 86 -11.97 -26.74 -37.89
N LEU A 87 -11.38 -27.93 -38.09
CA LEU A 87 -11.09 -28.85 -36.98
C LEU A 87 -10.00 -28.29 -36.05
N LEU A 88 -8.95 -27.68 -36.61
CA LEU A 88 -7.91 -27.00 -35.82
C LEU A 88 -8.48 -25.80 -35.10
N GLY A 89 -9.32 -25.00 -35.77
CA GLY A 89 -10.00 -23.84 -35.18
C GLY A 89 -10.95 -24.25 -34.02
N THR A 90 -11.73 -25.33 -34.16
CA THR A 90 -12.58 -25.85 -33.07
C THR A 90 -11.77 -26.46 -31.94
N TRP A 91 -10.64 -27.12 -32.25
CA TRP A 91 -9.73 -27.64 -31.23
C TRP A 91 -9.05 -26.53 -30.44
N VAL A 92 -8.53 -25.50 -31.13
CA VAL A 92 -7.93 -24.30 -30.50
C VAL A 92 -8.96 -23.51 -29.69
N MET A 93 -10.21 -23.39 -30.21
CA MET A 93 -11.28 -22.72 -29.49
C MET A 93 -11.71 -23.51 -28.25
N ASN A 94 -11.82 -24.84 -28.32
CA ASN A 94 -12.06 -25.68 -27.16
C ASN A 94 -10.89 -25.71 -26.16
N ALA A 95 -9.66 -25.66 -26.64
CA ALA A 95 -8.48 -25.53 -25.79
C ALA A 95 -8.44 -24.15 -25.09
N ALA A 96 -8.75 -23.07 -25.83
CA ALA A 96 -8.83 -21.72 -25.28
C ALA A 96 -10.01 -21.55 -24.28
N LEU A 97 -11.14 -22.24 -24.50
CA LEU A 97 -12.26 -22.30 -23.54
C LEU A 97 -11.91 -23.09 -22.27
N LYS A 98 -11.06 -24.13 -22.40
CA LYS A 98 -10.56 -24.90 -21.24
C LYS A 98 -9.40 -24.19 -20.51
N LEU A 99 -8.70 -23.28 -21.18
CA LEU A 99 -7.65 -22.43 -20.62
C LEU A 99 -8.14 -21.03 -20.22
N ARG A 100 -9.45 -20.75 -20.30
CA ARG A 100 -9.97 -19.62 -19.55
C ARG A 100 -9.64 -19.91 -18.10
N PRO A 101 -8.79 -19.09 -17.43
CA PRO A 101 -8.77 -19.13 -15.98
C PRO A 101 -10.23 -18.95 -15.58
N GLU A 102 -10.74 -19.81 -14.71
CA GLU A 102 -11.94 -19.50 -13.95
C GLU A 102 -11.67 -18.10 -13.41
N THR A 103 -12.33 -17.10 -13.99
CA THR A 103 -12.43 -15.81 -13.35
C THR A 103 -13.09 -16.21 -12.04
N GLU A 104 -12.29 -16.27 -10.96
CA GLU A 104 -12.85 -16.16 -9.61
C GLU A 104 -13.80 -14.99 -9.75
N GLU A 105 -15.09 -15.25 -9.68
CA GLU A 105 -16.07 -14.20 -9.48
C GLU A 105 -15.56 -13.48 -8.25
N THR A 106 -14.94 -12.34 -8.44
CA THR A 106 -14.54 -11.46 -7.36
C THR A 106 -15.87 -11.05 -6.75
N THR A 107 -16.29 -11.84 -5.77
CA THR A 107 -17.47 -11.53 -4.98
C THR A 107 -17.23 -10.14 -4.43
N ALA A 108 -18.06 -9.19 -4.89
CA ALA A 108 -17.88 -7.79 -4.54
C ALA A 108 -17.77 -7.68 -3.01
N SER A 109 -16.77 -6.97 -2.54
CA SER A 109 -16.59 -6.74 -1.10
C SER A 109 -17.83 -6.07 -0.53
N VAL A 110 -18.22 -6.44 0.68
CA VAL A 110 -19.43 -5.96 1.36
C VAL A 110 -19.13 -5.08 2.58
N ALA A 111 -17.89 -5.14 3.05
CA ALA A 111 -17.43 -4.40 4.21
C ALA A 111 -15.92 -4.16 4.11
N VAL A 112 -15.39 -3.41 5.07
CA VAL A 112 -13.96 -3.20 5.25
C VAL A 112 -13.59 -3.39 6.73
N LEU A 113 -12.46 -4.01 7.02
CA LEU A 113 -11.86 -3.98 8.35
C LEU A 113 -11.20 -2.61 8.51
N THR A 114 -11.84 -1.69 9.21
CA THR A 114 -11.34 -0.32 9.33
C THR A 114 -10.29 -0.17 10.42
N ARG A 115 -10.46 -0.87 11.55
CA ARG A 115 -9.57 -0.77 12.72
C ARG A 115 -9.47 -2.11 13.43
N GLY A 116 -8.39 -2.29 14.21
CA GLY A 116 -8.26 -3.45 15.06
C GLY A 116 -7.08 -3.33 16.01
N VAL A 117 -7.18 -4.00 17.14
CA VAL A 117 -6.13 -4.06 18.15
C VAL A 117 -5.96 -5.49 18.63
N ASN A 118 -4.70 -5.93 18.70
CA ASN A 118 -4.31 -7.27 19.13
C ASN A 118 -5.08 -8.40 18.41
N LEU A 119 -5.28 -8.23 17.10
CA LEU A 119 -6.07 -9.16 16.28
C LEU A 119 -5.32 -10.48 16.10
N GLU A 120 -5.96 -11.57 16.51
CA GLU A 120 -5.54 -12.93 16.21
C GLU A 120 -6.69 -13.67 15.53
N TRP A 121 -6.53 -13.99 14.25
CA TRP A 121 -7.52 -14.70 13.45
C TRP A 121 -7.26 -16.21 13.45
N GLU A 122 -8.31 -17.02 13.29
CA GLU A 122 -8.16 -18.48 13.12
C GLU A 122 -7.55 -18.87 11.77
N SER A 123 -7.81 -18.05 10.75
CA SER A 123 -7.30 -18.19 9.38
C SER A 123 -6.18 -17.18 9.09
N ALA A 124 -5.94 -16.88 7.82
CA ALA A 124 -4.94 -15.89 7.41
C ALA A 124 -5.18 -14.53 8.08
N ALA A 125 -4.09 -13.85 8.44
CA ALA A 125 -4.14 -12.55 9.10
C ALA A 125 -4.82 -11.50 8.21
N ILE A 126 -5.90 -10.91 8.71
CA ILE A 126 -6.59 -9.79 8.08
C ILE A 126 -6.15 -8.51 8.79
N THR A 127 -5.70 -7.53 8.05
CA THR A 127 -5.19 -6.26 8.58
C THR A 127 -6.16 -5.10 8.32
N PRO A 128 -6.15 -4.03 9.15
CA PRO A 128 -6.95 -2.85 8.88
C PRO A 128 -6.76 -2.29 7.48
N GLY A 129 -7.85 -1.86 6.85
CA GLY A 129 -7.93 -1.41 5.46
C GLY A 129 -8.16 -2.52 4.44
N THR A 130 -8.28 -3.79 4.86
CA THR A 130 -8.59 -4.90 3.95
C THR A 130 -10.08 -4.88 3.60
N PRO A 131 -10.46 -4.84 2.30
CA PRO A 131 -11.82 -5.08 1.85
C PRO A 131 -12.23 -6.51 2.17
N LEU A 132 -13.47 -6.69 2.64
CA LEU A 132 -14.00 -7.98 3.08
C LEU A 132 -15.12 -8.42 2.15
N SER A 133 -14.93 -9.55 1.50
CA SER A 133 -15.98 -10.22 0.72
C SER A 133 -16.91 -11.03 1.63
N PRO A 134 -18.10 -11.43 1.16
CA PRO A 134 -18.96 -12.35 1.89
C PRO A 134 -18.17 -13.59 2.34
N GLY A 135 -18.33 -13.98 3.61
CA GLY A 135 -17.56 -15.08 4.19
C GLY A 135 -17.46 -15.03 5.71
N TRP A 136 -16.77 -16.01 6.29
CA TRP A 136 -16.58 -16.12 7.72
C TRP A 136 -15.37 -15.35 8.22
N LEU A 137 -15.58 -14.58 9.27
CA LEU A 137 -14.56 -13.96 10.11
C LEU A 137 -14.54 -14.68 11.45
N LYS A 138 -13.40 -15.29 11.80
CA LYS A 138 -13.19 -15.99 13.07
C LYS A 138 -12.06 -15.33 13.83
N LEU A 139 -12.42 -14.53 14.80
CA LEU A 139 -11.49 -13.79 15.66
C LEU A 139 -11.25 -14.56 16.95
N LYS A 140 -9.98 -14.98 17.20
CA LYS A 140 -9.59 -15.66 18.44
C LYS A 140 -9.47 -14.70 19.60
N SER A 141 -8.82 -13.55 19.38
CA SER A 141 -8.59 -12.53 20.39
C SER A 141 -8.50 -11.14 19.76
N GLY A 142 -8.61 -10.09 20.60
CA GLY A 142 -8.57 -8.70 20.18
C GLY A 142 -9.94 -8.09 19.91
N ILE A 143 -9.94 -6.86 19.40
CA ILE A 143 -11.16 -6.14 18.98
C ILE A 143 -10.97 -5.72 17.51
N ALA A 144 -11.96 -6.02 16.66
CA ALA A 144 -12.00 -5.63 15.27
C ALA A 144 -13.21 -4.72 14.99
N GLN A 145 -12.99 -3.60 14.30
CA GLN A 145 -14.04 -2.74 13.76
C GLN A 145 -14.25 -3.03 12.28
N ILE A 146 -15.43 -3.46 11.94
CA ILE A 146 -15.87 -3.77 10.59
C ILE A 146 -16.88 -2.71 10.18
N GLU A 147 -16.67 -2.06 9.05
CA GLU A 147 -17.60 -1.07 8.49
C GLU A 147 -18.21 -1.65 7.20
N PHE A 148 -19.51 -1.85 7.22
CA PHE A 148 -20.27 -2.33 6.08
C PHE A 148 -20.49 -1.18 5.09
N TYR A 149 -20.48 -1.47 3.79
CA TYR A 149 -20.60 -0.41 2.78
C TYR A 149 -21.93 0.35 2.80
N GLN A 150 -22.96 -0.21 3.45
CA GLN A 150 -24.19 0.50 3.73
C GLN A 150 -24.09 1.49 4.91
N GLY A 151 -22.96 1.45 5.66
CA GLY A 151 -22.63 2.38 6.73
C GLY A 151 -22.79 1.84 8.15
N ALA A 152 -23.26 0.60 8.33
CA ALA A 152 -23.29 -0.04 9.65
C ALA A 152 -21.85 -0.31 10.15
N ARG A 153 -21.56 0.00 11.40
CA ARG A 153 -20.28 -0.26 12.08
C ARG A 153 -20.47 -1.34 13.12
N VAL A 154 -19.70 -2.40 13.05
CA VAL A 154 -19.75 -3.52 13.97
C VAL A 154 -18.39 -3.70 14.61
N LEU A 155 -18.34 -3.66 15.94
CA LEU A 155 -17.18 -4.04 16.74
C LEU A 155 -17.38 -5.48 17.20
N ILE A 156 -16.45 -6.36 16.88
CA ILE A 156 -16.43 -7.72 17.40
C ILE A 156 -15.29 -7.88 18.41
N GLU A 157 -15.53 -8.57 19.51
CA GLU A 157 -14.52 -8.90 20.52
C GLU A 157 -14.28 -10.42 20.51
N GLY A 158 -13.02 -10.80 20.33
CA GLY A 158 -12.65 -12.22 20.35
C GLY A 158 -12.75 -12.90 21.73
N PRO A 159 -13.17 -14.15 21.79
CA PRO A 159 -13.45 -15.05 20.64
C PRO A 159 -14.83 -14.80 20.01
N ALA A 160 -14.87 -14.63 18.68
CA ALA A 160 -16.12 -14.36 17.96
C ALA A 160 -16.12 -14.97 16.55
N GLU A 161 -17.30 -15.38 16.08
CA GLU A 161 -17.55 -15.88 14.74
C GLU A 161 -18.66 -15.05 14.09
N LEU A 162 -18.28 -14.31 13.05
CA LEU A 162 -19.19 -13.45 12.27
C LEU A 162 -19.08 -13.81 10.80
N GLN A 163 -20.20 -14.13 10.17
CA GLN A 163 -20.30 -14.28 8.72
C GLN A 163 -20.81 -12.99 8.10
N LEU A 164 -20.07 -12.44 7.15
CA LEU A 164 -20.53 -11.36 6.31
C LEU A 164 -21.40 -11.97 5.19
N VAL A 165 -22.66 -11.56 5.09
CA VAL A 165 -23.60 -12.07 4.09
C VAL A 165 -23.73 -11.07 2.94
N SER A 166 -23.99 -9.80 3.27
CA SER A 166 -24.12 -8.70 2.31
C SER A 166 -23.67 -7.38 2.97
N SER A 167 -23.77 -6.27 2.23
CA SER A 167 -23.49 -4.93 2.78
C SER A 167 -24.48 -4.50 3.89
N SER A 168 -25.60 -5.23 4.06
CA SER A 168 -26.66 -4.93 5.04
C SER A 168 -26.99 -6.09 5.96
N GLU A 169 -26.25 -7.19 5.89
CA GLU A 169 -26.58 -8.41 6.63
C GLU A 169 -25.33 -9.17 7.07
N ALA A 170 -25.36 -9.62 8.32
CA ALA A 170 -24.36 -10.52 8.91
C ALA A 170 -25.02 -11.64 9.70
N THR A 171 -24.27 -12.71 9.97
CA THR A 171 -24.68 -13.80 10.87
C THR A 171 -23.64 -13.94 11.98
N CYS A 172 -24.06 -13.81 13.23
CA CYS A 172 -23.22 -14.05 14.40
C CYS A 172 -23.60 -15.40 15.03
N THR A 173 -22.67 -16.36 15.03
CA THR A 173 -22.91 -17.68 15.64
C THR A 173 -22.33 -17.78 17.05
N ARG A 174 -21.34 -16.94 17.37
CA ARG A 174 -20.67 -16.92 18.66
C ARG A 174 -19.96 -15.61 18.91
N GLY A 175 -19.97 -15.16 20.15
CA GLY A 175 -19.18 -14.04 20.65
C GLY A 175 -19.96 -12.78 20.93
N LYS A 176 -19.25 -11.74 21.30
CA LYS A 176 -19.81 -10.44 21.60
C LYS A 176 -19.55 -9.46 20.48
N LEU A 177 -20.56 -8.68 20.15
CA LEU A 177 -20.43 -7.56 19.25
C LEU A 177 -21.23 -6.34 19.75
N SER A 178 -20.79 -5.16 19.39
CA SER A 178 -21.62 -3.95 19.43
C SER A 178 -21.78 -3.40 18.01
N ALA A 179 -22.97 -2.92 17.69
CA ALA A 179 -23.31 -2.36 16.39
C ALA A 179 -23.79 -0.93 16.54
N GLN A 180 -23.30 -0.05 15.69
CA GLN A 180 -23.78 1.32 15.52
C GLN A 180 -24.29 1.46 14.09
N VAL A 181 -25.59 1.67 13.93
CA VAL A 181 -26.24 1.74 12.64
C VAL A 181 -26.82 3.15 12.43
N PRO A 182 -26.18 3.95 11.56
CA PRO A 182 -26.63 5.29 11.26
C PRO A 182 -27.95 5.26 10.44
N PRO A 183 -28.73 6.36 10.41
CA PRO A 183 -30.05 6.40 9.76
C PRO A 183 -30.08 5.91 8.31
N GLN A 184 -28.99 6.12 7.54
CA GLN A 184 -28.88 5.66 6.14
C GLN A 184 -28.72 4.15 6.01
N ALA A 185 -28.27 3.46 7.08
CA ALA A 185 -28.10 2.00 7.13
C ALA A 185 -29.25 1.28 7.85
N LYS A 186 -30.32 1.98 8.14
CA LYS A 186 -31.53 1.42 8.79
C LYS A 186 -32.01 0.16 8.06
N GLY A 187 -32.37 -0.88 8.84
CA GLY A 187 -32.71 -2.19 8.33
C GLY A 187 -31.53 -3.17 8.25
N PHE A 188 -30.36 -2.80 8.80
CA PHE A 188 -29.24 -3.72 8.96
C PHE A 188 -29.66 -4.92 9.80
N ARG A 189 -29.27 -6.11 9.38
CA ARG A 189 -29.69 -7.39 10.00
C ARG A 189 -28.54 -8.14 10.58
N ILE A 190 -28.73 -8.68 11.78
CA ILE A 190 -27.82 -9.67 12.34
C ILE A 190 -28.62 -10.93 12.66
N ASN A 191 -28.31 -12.01 11.93
CA ASN A 191 -28.86 -13.33 12.20
C ASN A 191 -28.08 -14.01 13.30
N THR A 192 -28.77 -14.77 14.14
CA THR A 192 -28.21 -15.67 15.16
C THR A 192 -28.88 -17.02 15.07
N PRO A 193 -28.34 -18.07 15.69
CA PRO A 193 -29.01 -19.38 15.77
C PRO A 193 -30.38 -19.32 16.45
N LYS A 194 -30.70 -18.27 17.20
CA LYS A 194 -31.92 -18.16 18.02
C LYS A 194 -32.92 -17.10 17.50
N GLY A 195 -32.55 -16.29 16.53
CA GLY A 195 -33.41 -15.25 15.96
C GLY A 195 -32.62 -14.22 15.16
N THR A 196 -33.34 -13.32 14.53
CA THR A 196 -32.79 -12.21 13.72
C THR A 196 -33.08 -10.87 14.40
N ILE A 197 -32.08 -10.06 14.55
CA ILE A 197 -32.19 -8.66 15.01
C ILE A 197 -32.22 -7.76 13.77
N VAL A 198 -33.25 -6.93 13.66
CA VAL A 198 -33.38 -5.91 12.63
C VAL A 198 -33.25 -4.55 13.27
N ASP A 199 -32.29 -3.79 12.81
CA ASP A 199 -32.01 -2.46 13.32
C ASP A 199 -32.97 -1.41 12.73
N LEU A 200 -33.38 -0.44 13.55
CA LEU A 200 -34.20 0.69 13.14
C LEU A 200 -33.47 2.04 13.26
N GLY A 201 -32.12 2.04 13.28
CA GLY A 201 -31.28 3.25 13.46
C GLY A 201 -30.75 3.36 14.88
N THR A 202 -29.96 2.39 15.34
CA THR A 202 -29.68 2.13 16.75
C THR A 202 -28.21 1.93 17.07
N GLU A 203 -27.93 1.99 18.38
CA GLU A 203 -26.72 1.41 18.97
C GLU A 203 -27.15 0.26 19.89
N PHE A 204 -26.64 -0.93 19.64
CA PHE A 204 -26.98 -2.13 20.40
C PHE A 204 -25.79 -3.08 20.56
N GLY A 205 -25.86 -3.93 21.58
CA GLY A 205 -24.94 -5.04 21.80
C GLY A 205 -25.64 -6.38 21.61
N LEU A 206 -24.87 -7.36 21.16
CA LEU A 206 -25.32 -8.74 20.97
C LEU A 206 -24.29 -9.68 21.56
N ASP A 207 -24.73 -10.57 22.47
CA ASP A 207 -23.91 -11.64 23.04
C ASP A 207 -24.51 -12.98 22.61
N VAL A 208 -23.77 -13.78 21.85
CA VAL A 208 -24.22 -15.03 21.27
C VAL A 208 -23.38 -16.20 21.77
N SER A 209 -24.03 -17.18 22.32
CA SER A 209 -23.45 -18.46 22.68
C SER A 209 -24.26 -19.62 22.06
N ALA A 210 -23.76 -20.83 22.16
CA ALA A 210 -24.50 -22.00 21.66
C ALA A 210 -25.88 -22.20 22.36
N ALA A 211 -25.98 -21.79 23.63
CA ALA A 211 -27.18 -22.01 24.45
C ALA A 211 -28.10 -20.77 24.45
N ASN A 212 -27.58 -19.57 24.31
CA ASN A 212 -28.31 -18.33 24.55
C ASN A 212 -27.85 -17.23 23.57
N ALA A 213 -28.76 -16.27 23.31
CA ALA A 213 -28.42 -15.01 22.68
C ALA A 213 -29.10 -13.88 23.44
N GLU A 214 -28.38 -12.76 23.63
CA GLU A 214 -28.84 -11.58 24.37
C GLU A 214 -28.64 -10.35 23.52
N VAL A 215 -29.69 -9.52 23.38
CA VAL A 215 -29.63 -8.22 22.72
C VAL A 215 -29.85 -7.12 23.74
N HIS A 216 -29.01 -6.08 23.69
CA HIS A 216 -29.04 -4.92 24.60
C HIS A 216 -29.12 -3.65 23.76
N VAL A 217 -30.18 -2.85 23.91
CA VAL A 217 -30.40 -1.61 23.14
C VAL A 217 -29.87 -0.43 23.97
N PHE A 218 -28.81 0.20 23.46
CA PHE A 218 -28.18 1.36 24.11
C PHE A 218 -28.81 2.66 23.67
N LYS A 219 -29.26 2.73 22.40
CA LYS A 219 -29.93 3.89 21.84
C LYS A 219 -30.85 3.48 20.69
N GLY A 220 -32.07 4.05 20.64
CA GLY A 220 -33.04 3.82 19.56
C GLY A 220 -33.90 2.58 19.78
N GLU A 221 -34.15 1.79 18.71
CA GLU A 221 -35.11 0.67 18.71
C GLU A 221 -34.66 -0.46 17.77
N VAL A 222 -34.72 -1.71 18.21
CA VAL A 222 -34.49 -2.89 17.38
C VAL A 222 -35.71 -3.80 17.38
N GLU A 223 -35.93 -4.53 16.28
CA GLU A 223 -36.89 -5.61 16.21
C GLU A 223 -36.21 -6.97 16.35
N LEU A 224 -36.70 -7.79 17.25
CA LEU A 224 -36.31 -9.17 17.41
C LEU A 224 -37.33 -10.09 16.75
N HIS A 225 -36.92 -10.80 15.73
CA HIS A 225 -37.68 -11.80 15.02
C HIS A 225 -37.21 -13.20 15.38
N GLN A 226 -38.07 -14.03 15.97
CA GLN A 226 -37.77 -15.39 16.31
C GLN A 226 -38.68 -16.38 15.56
N PRO A 227 -38.21 -17.58 15.20
CA PRO A 227 -39.09 -18.62 14.64
C PRO A 227 -40.24 -18.92 15.57
N ALA A 228 -41.46 -18.96 15.05
CA ALA A 228 -42.69 -19.28 15.76
C ALA A 228 -43.06 -18.34 16.96
N ALA A 229 -42.45 -17.17 17.09
CA ALA A 229 -42.78 -16.17 18.09
C ALA A 229 -43.24 -14.86 17.43
N THR A 230 -44.05 -14.08 18.15
CA THR A 230 -44.41 -12.74 17.71
C THR A 230 -43.19 -11.85 17.76
N MET A 231 -43.01 -11.02 16.72
CA MET A 231 -41.96 -9.99 16.66
C MET A 231 -42.03 -9.09 17.90
N LYS A 232 -40.87 -8.83 18.50
CA LYS A 232 -40.73 -7.93 19.64
C LYS A 232 -39.90 -6.72 19.29
N SER A 233 -40.43 -5.56 19.60
CA SER A 233 -39.67 -4.30 19.59
C SER A 233 -39.00 -4.11 20.95
N LEU A 234 -37.70 -3.75 20.95
CA LEU A 234 -36.92 -3.39 22.13
C LEU A 234 -36.42 -1.96 21.95
N LYS A 235 -36.64 -1.15 22.99
CA LYS A 235 -36.27 0.26 22.99
C LYS A 235 -35.05 0.51 23.88
N GLU A 236 -34.52 1.72 23.78
CA GLU A 236 -33.41 2.21 24.60
C GLU A 236 -33.53 1.81 26.06
N GLY A 237 -32.45 1.30 26.64
CA GLY A 237 -32.37 0.81 28.02
C GLY A 237 -32.91 -0.60 28.23
N GLN A 238 -33.50 -1.23 27.21
CA GLN A 238 -34.03 -2.58 27.31
C GLN A 238 -33.04 -3.62 26.76
N ALA A 239 -33.06 -4.79 27.39
CA ALA A 239 -32.35 -5.96 26.91
C ALA A 239 -33.23 -7.21 27.01
N MET A 240 -32.91 -8.21 26.19
CA MET A 240 -33.62 -9.47 26.18
C MET A 240 -32.69 -10.64 25.88
N ALA A 241 -32.75 -11.64 26.77
CA ALA A 241 -32.26 -12.96 26.46
C ALA A 241 -33.31 -13.72 25.66
N PHE A 242 -32.91 -14.31 24.53
CA PHE A 242 -33.79 -15.03 23.61
C PHE A 242 -33.22 -16.41 23.28
N ALA A 243 -33.37 -17.30 24.23
CA ALA A 243 -33.16 -18.74 24.09
C ALA A 243 -34.51 -19.46 24.04
N ASP A 244 -34.57 -20.67 24.61
CA ASP A 244 -35.80 -21.43 24.76
C ASP A 244 -36.80 -20.72 25.70
N LYS A 245 -36.32 -19.84 26.58
CA LYS A 245 -37.14 -18.94 27.42
C LYS A 245 -36.68 -17.50 27.24
N GLN A 246 -37.62 -16.61 26.97
CA GLN A 246 -37.35 -15.18 26.86
C GLN A 246 -37.30 -14.56 28.28
N ALA A 247 -36.27 -13.78 28.55
CA ALA A 247 -36.13 -13.01 29.77
C ALA A 247 -35.84 -11.54 29.46
N SER A 248 -36.66 -10.63 29.93
CA SER A 248 -36.40 -9.19 29.81
C SER A 248 -35.39 -8.75 30.89
N MET A 249 -34.46 -7.89 30.50
CA MET A 249 -33.40 -7.37 31.33
C MET A 249 -33.19 -5.87 31.03
N THR A 250 -32.38 -5.23 31.85
CA THR A 250 -31.91 -3.86 31.59
C THR A 250 -30.67 -3.93 30.70
N ALA A 251 -30.58 -3.03 29.72
CA ALA A 251 -29.42 -2.96 28.84
C ALA A 251 -28.15 -2.59 29.64
N ASN A 252 -27.06 -3.27 29.35
CA ASN A 252 -25.76 -3.02 29.96
C ASN A 252 -24.70 -2.80 28.88
N ALA A 253 -24.42 -1.54 28.54
CA ALA A 253 -23.43 -1.16 27.54
C ALA A 253 -22.00 -1.52 27.95
N SER A 254 -21.68 -1.52 29.24
CA SER A 254 -20.33 -1.81 29.75
C SER A 254 -19.88 -3.28 29.56
N SER A 255 -20.82 -4.16 29.21
CA SER A 255 -20.53 -5.57 28.91
C SER A 255 -20.00 -5.78 27.48
N PHE A 256 -19.96 -4.75 26.66
CA PHE A 256 -19.59 -4.79 25.26
C PHE A 256 -18.45 -3.81 24.95
N ALA A 257 -17.57 -4.19 24.03
CA ALA A 257 -16.51 -3.31 23.58
C ALA A 257 -17.10 -2.06 22.89
N SER A 258 -16.60 -0.89 23.28
CA SER A 258 -16.92 0.41 22.71
C SER A 258 -15.77 0.93 21.83
N LEU A 259 -16.02 2.00 21.06
CA LEU A 259 -14.97 2.71 20.34
C LEU A 259 -13.89 3.25 21.29
N ASN A 260 -14.29 3.71 22.49
CA ASN A 260 -13.35 4.18 23.50
C ASN A 260 -12.44 3.05 24.00
N ASP A 261 -12.97 1.83 24.16
CA ASP A 261 -12.16 0.66 24.53
C ASP A 261 -11.16 0.31 23.43
N LEU A 262 -11.60 0.35 22.17
CA LEU A 262 -10.73 0.14 21.01
C LEU A 262 -9.61 1.20 20.99
N ASP A 263 -9.93 2.48 21.22
CA ASP A 263 -8.96 3.57 21.27
C ASP A 263 -7.98 3.40 22.43
N ALA A 264 -8.46 3.11 23.63
CA ALA A 264 -7.62 2.92 24.81
C ALA A 264 -6.68 1.70 24.64
N ARG A 265 -7.21 0.57 24.19
CA ARG A 265 -6.39 -0.64 23.94
C ARG A 265 -5.39 -0.41 22.80
N SER A 266 -5.77 0.33 21.75
CA SER A 266 -4.88 0.69 20.65
C SER A 266 -3.72 1.57 21.14
N ALA A 267 -4.02 2.62 21.90
CA ALA A 267 -3.02 3.51 22.47
C ALA A 267 -2.06 2.75 23.41
N MET A 268 -2.59 1.86 24.25
CA MET A 268 -1.76 1.03 25.13
C MET A 268 -0.87 0.07 24.35
N SER A 269 -1.39 -0.59 23.32
CA SER A 269 -0.61 -1.48 22.44
C SER A 269 0.51 -0.72 21.75
N GLN A 270 0.21 0.45 21.18
CA GLN A 270 1.20 1.31 20.54
C GLN A 270 2.31 1.77 21.49
N ARG A 271 1.94 2.13 22.75
CA ARG A 271 2.88 2.48 23.79
C ARG A 271 3.82 1.32 24.12
N VAL A 272 3.28 0.12 24.28
CA VAL A 272 4.09 -1.09 24.54
C VAL A 272 5.04 -1.37 23.39
N HIS A 273 4.63 -1.18 22.13
CA HIS A 273 5.51 -1.32 20.97
C HIS A 273 6.63 -0.27 21.00
N PHE A 274 6.32 0.98 21.32
CA PHE A 274 7.34 2.03 21.41
C PHE A 274 8.36 1.77 22.53
N GLU A 275 7.92 1.32 23.72
CA GLU A 275 8.81 0.97 24.83
C GLU A 275 9.71 -0.23 24.49
N LYS A 276 9.18 -1.25 23.81
CA LYS A 276 9.96 -2.37 23.30
C LYS A 276 10.99 -1.91 22.27
N TRP A 277 10.61 -1.04 21.35
CA TRP A 277 11.49 -0.46 20.36
C TRP A 277 12.62 0.33 21.03
N LEU A 278 12.36 1.17 22.02
CA LEU A 278 13.40 1.90 22.77
C LEU A 278 14.45 0.95 23.36
N THR A 279 13.99 -0.16 23.94
CA THR A 279 14.88 -1.16 24.52
C THR A 279 15.71 -1.90 23.44
N SER A 280 15.12 -2.25 22.32
CA SER A 280 15.80 -2.92 21.21
C SER A 280 16.75 -1.98 20.48
N SER A 281 16.36 -0.72 20.34
CA SER A 281 17.11 0.36 19.73
C SER A 281 18.49 0.55 20.35
N SER A 282 18.57 0.62 21.69
CA SER A 282 19.85 0.77 22.39
C SER A 282 20.80 -0.41 22.19
N LYS A 283 20.27 -1.64 22.10
CA LYS A 283 21.06 -2.83 21.82
C LYS A 283 21.59 -2.83 20.38
N LEU A 284 20.75 -2.40 19.44
CA LEU A 284 21.12 -2.35 18.03
C LEU A 284 22.27 -1.37 17.79
N ASN A 285 22.30 -0.24 18.49
CA ASN A 285 23.39 0.75 18.38
C ASN A 285 24.78 0.17 18.66
N ALA A 286 24.87 -0.88 19.45
CA ALA A 286 26.12 -1.55 19.83
C ALA A 286 26.56 -2.66 18.84
N ASP A 287 25.80 -2.93 17.77
CA ASP A 287 26.18 -3.92 16.75
C ASP A 287 27.50 -3.52 16.08
N ALA A 288 28.46 -4.46 16.06
CA ALA A 288 29.80 -4.17 15.56
C ALA A 288 29.87 -3.83 14.08
N GLY A 289 28.97 -4.37 13.27
CA GLY A 289 28.87 -4.10 11.83
C GLY A 289 27.94 -2.93 11.48
N LEU A 290 27.27 -2.32 12.45
CA LEU A 290 26.41 -1.16 12.22
C LEU A 290 27.29 0.09 12.04
N ARG A 291 27.15 0.72 10.87
CA ARG A 291 27.96 1.89 10.50
C ARG A 291 27.18 3.18 10.55
N LEU A 292 25.87 3.11 10.26
CA LEU A 292 24.99 4.26 10.28
C LEU A 292 23.64 3.84 10.83
N ARG A 293 23.10 4.62 11.75
CA ARG A 293 21.75 4.48 12.24
C ARG A 293 21.12 5.82 12.58
N PHE A 294 20.10 6.18 11.85
CA PHE A 294 19.19 7.28 12.16
C PHE A 294 17.93 6.68 12.77
N ASP A 295 17.66 7.01 14.02
CA ASP A 295 16.46 6.55 14.72
C ASP A 295 15.30 7.57 14.68
N PHE A 296 15.55 8.75 14.14
CA PHE A 296 14.58 9.83 13.97
C PHE A 296 13.95 10.27 15.31
N GLN A 297 14.70 10.25 16.40
CA GLN A 297 14.26 10.73 17.72
C GLN A 297 14.92 12.05 18.14
N ASP A 298 15.64 12.67 17.24
CA ASP A 298 16.23 14.01 17.45
C ASP A 298 15.15 15.05 17.74
N ASP A 299 15.56 16.21 18.29
CA ASP A 299 14.63 17.26 18.63
C ASP A 299 13.81 17.75 17.45
N GLU A 300 12.54 18.01 17.67
CA GLU A 300 11.64 18.58 16.66
C GLU A 300 12.18 19.93 16.22
N GLY A 301 12.37 20.08 14.90
CA GLY A 301 13.01 21.25 14.32
C GLY A 301 14.53 21.12 14.13
N SER A 302 15.16 20.03 14.62
CA SER A 302 16.55 19.74 14.28
C SER A 302 16.72 19.64 12.76
N ARG A 303 17.84 20.18 12.27
CA ARG A 303 18.28 20.02 10.89
C ARG A 303 19.36 18.94 10.73
N SER A 304 19.65 18.23 11.79
CA SER A 304 20.60 17.12 11.83
C SER A 304 19.90 15.85 12.32
N LEU A 305 20.26 14.72 11.74
CA LEU A 305 19.96 13.38 12.23
C LEU A 305 21.23 12.80 12.82
N LEU A 306 21.23 12.51 14.12
CA LEU A 306 22.40 11.95 14.79
C LEU A 306 22.65 10.50 14.38
N ASN A 307 23.90 10.17 14.13
CA ASN A 307 24.30 8.78 13.88
C ASN A 307 24.49 8.04 15.21
N HIS A 308 23.53 7.18 15.56
CA HIS A 308 23.53 6.41 16.80
C HIS A 308 24.36 5.11 16.75
N ALA A 309 25.02 4.79 15.62
CA ALA A 309 25.89 3.61 15.53
C ALA A 309 27.14 3.80 16.37
N ALA A 310 27.35 2.96 17.39
CA ALA A 310 28.53 3.04 18.26
C ALA A 310 29.86 2.85 17.47
N ASN A 311 29.81 2.10 16.36
CA ASN A 311 30.94 1.85 15.47
C ASN A 311 30.83 2.63 14.15
N GLY A 312 30.15 3.76 14.14
CA GLY A 312 29.94 4.61 12.96
C GLY A 312 31.25 5.14 12.34
N GLY A 313 32.33 5.21 13.12
CA GLY A 313 33.62 5.65 12.65
C GLY A 313 33.60 7.11 12.17
N GLU A 314 34.02 7.33 10.91
CA GLU A 314 34.04 8.65 10.28
C GLU A 314 32.70 9.07 9.63
N ILE A 315 31.64 8.26 9.79
CA ILE A 315 30.32 8.58 9.25
C ILE A 315 29.66 9.63 10.15
N ALA A 316 29.58 10.85 9.66
CA ALA A 316 28.98 11.95 10.36
C ALA A 316 27.42 11.88 10.36
N ASP A 317 26.82 12.76 11.14
CA ASP A 317 25.39 12.96 11.19
C ASP A 317 24.81 13.35 9.82
N GLY A 318 23.53 13.03 9.60
CA GLY A 318 22.80 13.39 8.40
C GLY A 318 22.31 14.85 8.45
N SER A 319 22.41 15.58 7.35
CA SER A 319 21.89 16.96 7.23
C SER A 319 20.51 16.93 6.57
N ILE A 320 19.49 17.40 7.28
CA ILE A 320 18.10 17.50 6.78
C ILE A 320 17.97 18.74 5.89
N VAL A 321 17.52 18.54 4.64
CA VAL A 321 17.24 19.61 3.67
C VAL A 321 15.78 19.50 3.22
N GLY A 322 14.97 20.46 3.56
CA GLY A 322 13.56 20.58 3.13
C GLY A 322 12.58 19.64 3.85
N ALA A 323 12.96 18.39 4.10
CA ALA A 323 12.11 17.41 4.78
C ALA A 323 11.65 17.92 6.15
N SER A 324 10.42 17.58 6.53
CA SER A 324 9.77 18.06 7.75
C SER A 324 9.53 16.93 8.75
N TRP A 325 9.62 17.23 10.04
CA TRP A 325 9.30 16.30 11.10
C TRP A 325 7.80 15.97 11.11
N THR A 326 7.49 14.70 11.33
CA THR A 326 6.13 14.17 11.42
C THR A 326 6.06 13.01 12.42
N THR A 327 4.86 12.54 12.70
CA THR A 327 4.65 11.35 13.54
C THR A 327 5.11 10.09 12.80
N GLY A 328 5.87 9.24 13.49
CA GLY A 328 6.33 7.94 13.01
C GLY A 328 5.28 6.83 13.15
N ARG A 329 5.77 5.61 13.33
CA ARG A 329 4.93 4.39 13.40
C ARG A 329 3.98 4.38 14.60
N TRP A 330 4.36 4.99 15.70
CA TRP A 330 3.60 5.02 16.96
C TRP A 330 3.59 6.42 17.56
N PRO A 331 2.62 6.74 18.42
CA PRO A 331 2.67 7.94 19.24
C PRO A 331 3.98 8.04 20.03
N GLY A 332 4.63 9.18 19.99
CA GLY A 332 5.94 9.41 20.58
C GLY A 332 7.12 9.06 19.67
N LYS A 333 6.92 8.26 18.61
CA LYS A 333 7.92 8.03 17.57
C LYS A 333 7.85 9.13 16.54
N ARG A 334 9.02 9.64 16.12
CA ARG A 334 9.15 10.67 15.07
C ARG A 334 9.58 10.05 13.76
N ALA A 335 9.34 10.81 12.69
CA ALA A 335 9.71 10.48 11.33
C ALA A 335 10.05 11.77 10.56
N LEU A 336 10.68 11.63 9.41
CA LEU A 336 10.79 12.72 8.43
C LEU A 336 9.87 12.44 7.25
N GLU A 337 9.11 13.46 6.86
CA GLU A 337 8.26 13.45 5.69
C GLU A 337 8.93 14.16 4.52
N PHE A 338 8.87 13.52 3.37
CA PHE A 338 9.40 13.95 2.09
C PHE A 338 8.23 14.25 1.17
N ARG A 339 8.03 15.51 0.79
CA ARG A 339 6.91 15.97 -0.05
C ARG A 339 7.40 16.70 -1.30
N ASN A 340 8.48 17.48 -1.13
CA ASN A 340 8.95 18.37 -2.17
C ASN A 340 10.14 17.77 -2.93
N VAL A 341 10.36 18.25 -4.14
CA VAL A 341 11.49 17.83 -4.99
C VAL A 341 12.86 18.11 -4.33
N SER A 342 12.92 19.07 -3.40
CA SER A 342 14.14 19.44 -2.66
C SER A 342 14.41 18.57 -1.44
N ASP A 343 13.40 17.85 -0.91
CA ASP A 343 13.46 17.18 0.39
C ASP A 343 14.42 15.98 0.36
N ARG A 344 15.37 15.96 1.29
CA ARG A 344 16.41 14.94 1.41
C ARG A 344 17.10 14.96 2.77
N VAL A 345 17.78 13.90 3.10
CA VAL A 345 18.84 13.90 4.12
C VAL A 345 20.16 13.63 3.44
N ARG A 346 21.12 14.54 3.54
CA ARG A 346 22.47 14.38 3.00
C ARG A 346 23.39 13.75 4.03
N LEU A 347 24.20 12.80 3.59
CA LEU A 347 25.17 12.07 4.42
C LEU A 347 26.38 11.69 3.60
N ASN A 348 27.43 11.19 4.28
CA ASN A 348 28.60 10.67 3.62
C ASN A 348 29.05 9.36 4.29
N VAL A 349 29.20 8.30 3.49
CA VAL A 349 29.70 6.98 3.93
C VAL A 349 31.05 6.76 3.25
N PRO A 350 32.17 7.13 3.89
CA PRO A 350 33.49 7.04 3.29
C PRO A 350 33.97 5.58 3.15
N GLY A 351 34.96 5.39 2.28
CA GLY A 351 35.60 4.09 2.08
C GLY A 351 34.84 3.16 1.14
N GLU A 352 35.24 1.90 1.18
CA GLU A 352 34.64 0.79 0.43
C GLU A 352 34.08 -0.23 1.40
N THR A 353 32.98 -0.88 1.02
CA THR A 353 32.42 -2.00 1.80
C THR A 353 32.34 -3.25 0.94
N THR A 354 32.77 -4.38 1.49
CA THR A 354 32.70 -5.68 0.80
C THR A 354 31.34 -6.31 0.88
N ALA A 355 30.57 -6.05 1.94
CA ALA A 355 29.20 -6.50 2.12
C ALA A 355 28.33 -5.32 2.58
N LEU A 356 27.03 -5.38 2.30
CA LEU A 356 26.13 -4.29 2.67
C LEU A 356 24.77 -4.85 3.07
N THR A 357 24.26 -4.34 4.18
CA THR A 357 22.84 -4.45 4.51
C THR A 357 22.30 -3.05 4.77
N MET A 358 21.15 -2.72 4.19
CA MET A 358 20.40 -1.50 4.51
C MET A 358 18.99 -1.88 4.92
N ALA A 359 18.43 -1.15 5.90
CA ALA A 359 17.07 -1.31 6.36
C ALA A 359 16.42 0.06 6.59
N VAL A 360 15.13 0.17 6.32
CA VAL A 360 14.34 1.40 6.49
C VAL A 360 12.90 1.06 6.87
N TRP A 361 12.31 1.83 7.76
CA TRP A 361 10.87 1.92 7.85
C TRP A 361 10.39 3.08 6.99
N VAL A 362 9.54 2.80 6.02
CA VAL A 362 9.05 3.77 5.05
C VAL A 362 7.53 3.71 4.93
N ARG A 363 6.91 4.86 4.80
CA ARG A 363 5.51 5.02 4.41
C ARG A 363 5.48 5.70 3.04
N VAL A 364 5.12 4.95 2.02
CA VAL A 364 5.01 5.44 0.64
C VAL A 364 3.60 5.95 0.43
N ASN A 365 3.44 7.22 0.06
CA ASN A 365 2.14 7.83 -0.22
C ASN A 365 1.75 7.72 -1.70
N GLY A 366 2.73 7.59 -2.59
CA GLY A 366 2.52 7.41 -4.03
C GLY A 366 3.85 7.19 -4.77
N LEU A 367 3.75 6.71 -6.01
CA LEU A 367 4.89 6.46 -6.90
C LEU A 367 4.74 7.34 -8.15
N ASP A 368 4.92 8.65 -7.98
CA ASP A 368 4.75 9.68 -9.00
C ASP A 368 5.99 9.92 -9.86
N ARG A 369 7.10 9.25 -9.56
CA ARG A 369 8.38 9.36 -10.28
C ARG A 369 8.76 8.02 -10.92
N THR A 370 9.54 8.07 -11.98
CA THR A 370 10.12 6.86 -12.60
C THR A 370 10.85 6.01 -11.56
N PHE A 371 11.55 6.69 -10.63
CA PHE A 371 12.21 6.12 -9.48
C PHE A 371 11.95 6.99 -8.25
N ASN A 372 11.61 6.35 -7.13
CA ASN A 372 11.35 7.00 -5.84
C ASN A 372 12.45 6.53 -4.88
N SER A 373 13.29 7.46 -4.44
CA SER A 373 14.52 7.13 -3.72
C SER A 373 14.27 6.70 -2.29
N LEU A 374 14.93 5.63 -1.87
CA LEU A 374 15.13 5.30 -0.47
C LEU A 374 16.51 5.78 -0.02
N PHE A 375 17.59 5.26 -0.65
CA PHE A 375 18.97 5.62 -0.40
C PHE A 375 19.75 5.66 -1.72
N MET A 376 20.43 6.74 -2.00
CA MET A 376 21.10 6.97 -3.28
C MET A 376 22.51 7.53 -3.06
N SER A 377 23.53 6.86 -3.58
CA SER A 377 24.85 7.48 -3.78
C SER A 377 24.76 8.64 -4.76
N GLU A 378 25.57 9.66 -4.58
CA GLU A 378 25.67 10.80 -5.48
C GLU A 378 26.18 10.35 -6.85
N GLY A 379 25.44 10.68 -7.91
CA GLY A 379 25.73 10.29 -9.28
C GLY A 379 25.58 8.77 -9.52
N TRP A 380 26.00 8.33 -10.70
CA TRP A 380 25.99 6.94 -11.13
C TRP A 380 27.38 6.53 -11.65
N GLY A 381 28.38 6.62 -10.73
CA GLY A 381 29.76 6.21 -10.98
C GLY A 381 29.97 4.75 -10.58
N GLU A 382 31.17 4.21 -10.90
CA GLU A 382 31.52 2.83 -10.62
C GLU A 382 31.28 2.42 -9.16
N ARG A 383 30.62 1.28 -8.97
CA ARG A 383 30.32 0.65 -7.65
C ARG A 383 29.40 1.48 -6.75
N ARG A 384 28.74 2.53 -7.30
CA ARG A 384 27.73 3.33 -6.58
C ARG A 384 26.44 2.53 -6.39
N VAL A 385 25.75 2.83 -5.31
CA VAL A 385 24.56 2.10 -4.84
C VAL A 385 23.34 2.98 -4.90
N HIS A 386 22.28 2.50 -5.55
CA HIS A 386 20.97 3.14 -5.59
C HIS A 386 19.91 2.17 -5.09
N TRP A 387 19.31 2.46 -3.95
CA TRP A 387 18.18 1.72 -3.42
C TRP A 387 16.90 2.56 -3.57
N GLN A 388 15.94 2.07 -4.31
CA GLN A 388 14.80 2.87 -4.78
C GLN A 388 13.58 2.00 -5.08
N ILE A 389 12.43 2.66 -5.22
CA ILE A 389 11.18 2.03 -5.66
C ILE A 389 10.89 2.53 -7.09
N THR A 390 10.65 1.63 -8.03
CA THR A 390 10.29 1.99 -9.39
C THR A 390 8.84 2.44 -9.47
N HIS A 391 8.47 3.16 -10.53
CA HIS A 391 7.07 3.53 -10.80
C HIS A 391 6.11 2.32 -10.83
N ALA A 392 6.61 1.15 -11.26
CA ALA A 392 5.85 -0.10 -11.27
C ALA A 392 5.82 -0.81 -9.89
N GLY A 393 6.13 -0.13 -8.79
CA GLY A 393 6.06 -0.68 -7.44
C GLY A 393 7.11 -1.72 -7.07
N LYS A 394 8.15 -1.92 -7.90
CA LYS A 394 9.25 -2.85 -7.61
C LYS A 394 10.28 -2.18 -6.71
N VAL A 395 10.81 -2.91 -5.73
CA VAL A 395 11.96 -2.45 -4.94
C VAL A 395 13.23 -2.85 -5.69
N ARG A 396 14.10 -1.89 -5.94
CA ARG A 396 15.33 -2.05 -6.74
C ARG A 396 16.57 -1.74 -5.93
N LEU A 397 17.54 -2.64 -5.95
CA LEU A 397 18.93 -2.34 -5.65
C LEU A 397 19.68 -2.20 -6.99
N GLY A 398 20.12 -1.00 -7.32
CA GLY A 398 20.98 -0.73 -8.47
C GLY A 398 22.43 -0.62 -8.03
N ILE A 399 23.34 -1.29 -8.73
CA ILE A 399 24.80 -1.19 -8.50
C ILE A 399 25.45 -0.86 -9.83
N ALA A 400 26.15 0.26 -9.89
CA ALA A 400 26.86 0.67 -11.09
C ALA A 400 28.07 -0.24 -11.35
N GLY A 401 28.22 -0.70 -12.58
CA GLY A 401 29.30 -1.59 -12.98
C GLY A 401 30.65 -0.92 -12.99
N VAL A 402 31.72 -1.73 -13.15
CA VAL A 402 33.12 -1.32 -13.25
C VAL A 402 33.59 -1.53 -14.69
N GLY A 403 34.14 -0.49 -15.33
CA GLY A 403 34.68 -0.59 -16.69
C GLY A 403 33.63 -1.05 -17.71
N SER A 404 33.88 -2.20 -18.34
CA SER A 404 32.96 -2.82 -19.29
C SER A 404 31.87 -3.70 -18.64
N THR A 405 31.92 -3.90 -17.32
CA THR A 405 30.94 -4.70 -16.58
C THR A 405 29.61 -3.98 -16.55
N ARG A 406 28.55 -4.67 -16.94
CA ARG A 406 27.18 -4.10 -16.87
C ARG A 406 26.80 -3.89 -15.42
N HIS A 407 26.19 -2.73 -15.14
CA HIS A 407 25.55 -2.51 -13.84
C HIS A 407 24.47 -3.56 -13.57
N GLY A 408 24.24 -3.85 -12.32
CA GLY A 408 23.21 -4.75 -11.83
C GLY A 408 22.01 -3.94 -11.34
N ASP A 409 20.84 -4.17 -11.94
CA ASP A 409 19.55 -3.79 -11.39
C ASP A 409 18.91 -5.06 -10.84
N TYR A 410 18.76 -5.11 -9.51
CA TYR A 410 18.21 -6.26 -8.78
C TYR A 410 16.81 -5.87 -8.30
N ASP A 411 15.79 -6.32 -9.04
CA ASP A 411 14.39 -5.95 -8.85
C ASP A 411 13.61 -7.05 -8.17
N THR A 412 12.73 -6.69 -7.25
CA THR A 412 11.65 -7.58 -6.80
C THR A 412 10.56 -7.70 -7.87
N ALA A 413 9.60 -8.61 -7.70
CA ALA A 413 8.30 -8.44 -8.30
C ALA A 413 7.64 -7.12 -7.80
N GLU A 414 6.53 -6.74 -8.40
CA GLU A 414 5.74 -5.61 -7.91
C GLU A 414 5.34 -5.87 -6.44
N PHE A 415 5.70 -4.92 -5.56
CA PHE A 415 5.40 -5.00 -4.13
C PHE A 415 4.51 -3.85 -3.69
N PHE A 416 4.82 -2.62 -4.10
CA PHE A 416 3.99 -1.46 -3.78
C PHE A 416 2.84 -1.32 -4.76
N THR A 417 1.66 -1.67 -4.30
CA THR A 417 0.38 -1.48 -4.98
C THR A 417 -0.42 -0.39 -4.24
N PRO A 418 -1.50 0.17 -4.82
CA PRO A 418 -2.31 1.20 -4.17
C PRO A 418 -2.79 0.82 -2.76
N GLU A 419 -3.06 -0.47 -2.51
CA GLU A 419 -3.52 -0.97 -1.21
C GLU A 419 -2.44 -0.89 -0.12
N ARG A 420 -1.17 -0.72 -0.50
CA ARG A 420 -0.02 -0.60 0.42
C ARG A 420 0.38 0.84 0.67
N PHE A 421 -0.13 1.80 -0.10
CA PHE A 421 0.17 3.21 0.12
C PHE A 421 -0.39 3.71 1.46
N GLY A 422 0.31 4.67 2.06
CA GLY A 422 -0.02 5.23 3.37
C GLY A 422 0.27 4.33 4.56
N ARG A 423 0.80 3.11 4.36
CA ARG A 423 1.14 2.17 5.43
C ARG A 423 2.64 2.12 5.67
N TRP A 424 3.03 2.05 6.93
CA TRP A 424 4.41 1.81 7.32
C TRP A 424 4.84 0.40 6.89
N THR A 425 5.95 0.32 6.19
CA THR A 425 6.53 -0.92 5.68
C THR A 425 8.00 -0.96 6.06
N HIS A 426 8.45 -2.03 6.69
CA HIS A 426 9.87 -2.30 6.84
C HIS A 426 10.41 -2.87 5.53
N LEU A 427 11.44 -2.26 4.98
CA LEU A 427 12.20 -2.78 3.85
C LEU A 427 13.63 -3.03 4.29
N ALA A 428 14.21 -4.12 3.79
CA ALA A 428 15.65 -4.33 3.90
C ALA A 428 16.22 -4.90 2.59
N VAL A 429 17.48 -4.61 2.34
CA VAL A 429 18.24 -5.16 1.21
C VAL A 429 19.62 -5.59 1.68
N VAL A 430 20.06 -6.74 1.22
CA VAL A 430 21.35 -7.33 1.53
C VAL A 430 22.13 -7.54 0.22
N PHE A 431 23.39 -7.07 0.19
CA PHE A 431 24.37 -7.41 -0.82
C PHE A 431 25.36 -8.38 -0.20
N ASP A 432 25.33 -9.63 -0.66
CA ASP A 432 26.16 -10.73 -0.18
C ASP A 432 27.13 -11.18 -1.28
N PRO A 433 28.39 -10.73 -1.26
CA PRO A 433 29.37 -11.06 -2.29
C PRO A 433 29.87 -12.51 -2.17
N VAL A 434 29.77 -13.13 -0.98
CA VAL A 434 30.22 -14.51 -0.74
C VAL A 434 29.22 -15.50 -1.34
N ALA A 435 27.94 -15.31 -1.02
CA ALA A 435 26.84 -16.08 -1.62
C ALA A 435 26.55 -15.64 -3.07
N LYS A 436 27.11 -14.50 -3.52
CA LYS A 436 26.84 -13.85 -4.81
C LYS A 436 25.35 -13.56 -5.02
N GLU A 437 24.71 -12.99 -4.01
CA GLU A 437 23.29 -12.73 -3.98
C GLU A 437 22.96 -11.32 -3.51
N ALA A 438 21.90 -10.73 -4.13
CA ALA A 438 21.16 -9.63 -3.56
C ALA A 438 19.82 -10.18 -3.02
N ARG A 439 19.49 -9.85 -1.77
CA ARG A 439 18.25 -10.28 -1.13
C ARG A 439 17.42 -9.08 -0.72
N HIS A 440 16.13 -9.09 -1.04
CA HIS A 440 15.18 -8.06 -0.65
C HIS A 440 14.18 -8.62 0.34
N TYR A 441 13.80 -7.81 1.33
CA TYR A 441 12.86 -8.17 2.39
C TYR A 441 11.81 -7.08 2.56
N ALA A 442 10.59 -7.50 2.92
CA ALA A 442 9.55 -6.62 3.42
C ALA A 442 8.91 -7.19 4.67
N ASN A 443 8.73 -6.34 5.69
CA ASN A 443 8.15 -6.71 6.99
C ASN A 443 8.78 -7.98 7.59
N GLY A 444 10.10 -8.11 7.44
CA GLY A 444 10.89 -9.25 7.91
C GLY A 444 10.86 -10.49 7.03
N GLY A 445 10.00 -10.57 6.03
CA GLY A 445 9.90 -11.68 5.09
C GLY A 445 10.74 -11.48 3.83
N LEU A 446 11.35 -12.55 3.31
CA LEU A 446 12.10 -12.53 2.05
C LEU A 446 11.15 -12.29 0.86
N LEU A 447 11.42 -11.24 0.07
CA LEU A 447 10.69 -10.92 -1.16
C LEU A 447 11.34 -11.50 -2.41
N ALA A 448 12.67 -11.38 -2.49
CA ALA A 448 13.42 -11.80 -3.67
C ALA A 448 14.86 -12.15 -3.30
N ARG A 449 15.40 -13.13 -4.02
CA ARG A 449 16.80 -13.56 -4.00
C ARG A 449 17.30 -13.56 -5.44
N LEU A 450 18.33 -12.77 -5.72
CA LEU A 450 18.79 -12.48 -7.08
C LEU A 450 20.31 -12.68 -7.17
N SER A 451 20.80 -13.35 -8.22
CA SER A 451 22.21 -13.56 -8.41
C SER A 451 22.93 -12.27 -8.79
N LEU A 452 24.04 -11.97 -8.09
CA LEU A 452 24.88 -10.82 -8.40
C LEU A 452 25.61 -10.99 -9.71
N LYS A 453 25.65 -9.92 -10.51
CA LYS A 453 26.47 -9.85 -11.75
C LYS A 453 27.94 -9.52 -11.44
N ASP A 454 28.16 -8.80 -10.36
CA ASP A 454 29.47 -8.34 -9.85
C ASP A 454 29.44 -8.35 -8.33
N SER A 455 30.50 -8.89 -7.71
CA SER A 455 30.70 -8.98 -6.26
C SER A 455 31.80 -8.05 -5.76
N SER A 456 32.25 -7.10 -6.57
CA SER A 456 33.28 -6.12 -6.18
C SER A 456 32.82 -5.25 -5.01
N PRO A 457 33.74 -4.78 -4.16
CA PRO A 457 33.42 -3.88 -3.06
C PRO A 457 32.68 -2.64 -3.54
N LEU A 458 31.72 -2.18 -2.76
CA LEU A 458 30.86 -1.04 -3.08
C LEU A 458 31.48 0.28 -2.61
N LYS A 459 31.19 1.37 -3.31
CA LYS A 459 31.59 2.74 -2.96
C LYS A 459 30.35 3.61 -2.79
N ILE A 460 30.00 3.93 -1.56
CA ILE A 460 28.82 4.78 -1.31
C ILE A 460 29.21 6.26 -1.44
N GLY A 461 30.14 6.74 -0.62
CA GLY A 461 30.55 8.14 -0.58
C GLY A 461 29.43 9.07 -0.14
N THR A 462 29.34 10.26 -0.72
CA THR A 462 28.21 11.18 -0.53
C THR A 462 26.93 10.50 -1.00
N ALA A 463 25.88 10.57 -0.19
CA ALA A 463 24.60 9.91 -0.45
C ALA A 463 23.43 10.73 0.10
N GLU A 464 22.22 10.35 -0.29
CA GLU A 464 20.98 10.98 0.15
C GLU A 464 19.93 9.94 0.52
N LEU A 465 19.14 10.23 1.57
CA LEU A 465 17.88 9.56 1.83
C LEU A 465 16.74 10.36 1.20
N GLY A 466 15.78 9.66 0.64
CA GLY A 466 14.53 10.22 0.12
C GLY A 466 14.68 11.04 -1.16
N ASN A 467 15.87 11.17 -1.73
CA ASN A 467 16.10 11.89 -2.99
C ASN A 467 17.39 11.44 -3.68
N TRP A 468 17.70 12.07 -4.80
CA TRP A 468 18.94 11.90 -5.53
C TRP A 468 19.38 13.18 -6.20
N SER A 469 20.58 13.63 -5.88
CA SER A 469 21.24 14.77 -6.55
C SER A 469 22.28 14.21 -7.52
N ASP A 470 22.01 14.34 -8.82
CA ASP A 470 23.04 14.21 -9.84
C ASP A 470 23.26 15.57 -10.51
N PRO A 471 24.38 16.22 -10.26
CA PRO A 471 24.70 17.52 -10.89
C PRO A 471 24.80 17.42 -12.40
N ARG A 472 24.90 16.20 -12.97
CA ARG A 472 24.91 15.93 -14.41
C ARG A 472 23.55 15.49 -14.95
N GLY A 473 22.58 15.26 -14.03
CA GLY A 473 21.25 14.76 -14.39
C GLY A 473 20.48 15.76 -15.24
N LYS A 474 20.02 15.33 -16.41
CA LYS A 474 19.15 16.09 -17.29
C LYS A 474 17.81 15.36 -17.47
N GLY A 475 16.73 16.13 -17.44
CA GLY A 475 15.37 15.60 -17.67
C GLY A 475 14.70 14.92 -16.48
N GLY A 476 13.49 14.40 -16.66
CA GLY A 476 12.61 13.91 -15.60
C GLY A 476 13.13 12.69 -14.82
N VAL A 477 14.11 11.94 -15.36
CA VAL A 477 14.74 10.80 -14.67
C VAL A 477 15.67 11.26 -13.54
N ALA A 478 16.10 12.53 -13.54
CA ALA A 478 16.94 13.10 -12.49
C ALA A 478 16.16 13.42 -11.20
N ILE A 479 14.84 13.60 -11.29
CA ILE A 479 13.99 13.88 -10.15
C ILE A 479 13.49 12.57 -9.56
N ARG A 480 13.98 12.22 -8.36
CA ARG A 480 13.71 10.92 -7.71
C ARG A 480 13.28 11.05 -6.25
N HIS A 481 12.67 12.18 -5.87
CA HIS A 481 12.25 12.36 -4.49
C HIS A 481 11.20 11.29 -4.09
N LEU A 482 11.25 10.90 -2.84
CA LEU A 482 10.23 10.06 -2.20
C LEU A 482 8.98 10.90 -1.96
N SER A 483 7.80 10.37 -2.28
CA SER A 483 6.53 10.87 -1.78
C SER A 483 6.11 9.99 -0.59
N GLY A 484 6.44 10.42 0.65
CA GLY A 484 6.23 9.59 1.82
C GLY A 484 7.00 10.03 3.05
N ALA A 485 7.19 9.10 3.99
CA ALA A 485 7.94 9.36 5.21
C ALA A 485 8.90 8.22 5.55
N MET A 486 9.98 8.52 6.27
CA MET A 486 10.92 7.54 6.85
C MET A 486 10.98 7.71 8.36
N ASP A 487 10.96 6.59 9.08
CA ASP A 487 10.97 6.54 10.54
C ASP A 487 12.27 5.99 11.12
N GLU A 488 12.95 5.14 10.41
CA GLU A 488 14.19 4.52 10.85
C GLU A 488 15.02 4.14 9.63
N PHE A 489 16.33 4.41 9.65
CA PHE A 489 17.26 3.97 8.61
C PHE A 489 18.54 3.43 9.25
N ALA A 490 19.00 2.29 8.77
CA ALA A 490 20.24 1.70 9.24
C ALA A 490 21.04 1.07 8.08
N LEU A 491 22.39 1.11 8.23
CA LEU A 491 23.34 0.57 7.27
C LEU A 491 24.43 -0.22 8.01
N TRP A 492 24.64 -1.46 7.57
CA TRP A 492 25.70 -2.35 8.05
C TRP A 492 26.70 -2.63 6.93
N ASP A 493 27.98 -2.78 7.30
CA ASP A 493 29.05 -3.27 6.44
C ASP A 493 29.20 -4.79 6.47
N ARG A 494 28.16 -5.50 6.88
CA ARG A 494 28.05 -6.96 6.95
C ARG A 494 26.75 -7.47 6.38
N VAL A 495 26.73 -8.75 6.09
CA VAL A 495 25.52 -9.49 5.74
C VAL A 495 24.71 -9.77 7.00
N LEU A 496 23.46 -9.35 7.04
CA LEU A 496 22.46 -9.81 8.01
C LEU A 496 21.78 -11.08 7.50
N ASN A 497 21.51 -12.02 8.41
CA ASN A 497 20.72 -13.21 8.10
C ASN A 497 19.21 -12.93 8.17
N ASP A 498 18.41 -13.92 7.78
CA ASP A 498 16.94 -13.77 7.69
C ASP A 498 16.32 -13.50 9.09
N GLU A 499 16.87 -14.08 10.15
CA GLU A 499 16.38 -13.91 11.54
C GLU A 499 16.70 -12.50 12.06
N GLU A 500 17.90 -11.98 11.78
CA GLU A 500 18.30 -10.61 12.12
C GLU A 500 17.39 -9.60 11.40
N ILE A 501 17.12 -9.80 10.10
CA ILE A 501 16.21 -8.94 9.35
C ILE A 501 14.78 -9.02 9.91
N ALA A 502 14.29 -10.21 10.25
CA ALA A 502 12.97 -10.38 10.85
C ALA A 502 12.85 -9.71 12.23
N ALA A 503 13.94 -9.62 12.98
CA ALA A 503 13.98 -8.92 14.25
C ALA A 503 13.88 -7.40 14.10
N LEU A 504 14.44 -6.80 13.03
CA LEU A 504 14.35 -5.37 12.72
C LEU A 504 12.93 -4.92 12.34
N ALA A 505 12.10 -5.84 11.88
CA ALA A 505 10.73 -5.57 11.44
C ALA A 505 9.69 -5.64 12.58
N LYS A 506 10.11 -5.94 13.81
CA LYS A 506 9.26 -6.01 15.01
C LYS A 506 9.27 -4.70 15.79
#